data_975fa144a29d7109636960e60a9a9733
#
_entry.id   975fa144a29d7109636960e60a9a9733
#
_cell.length_a   1.000
_cell.length_b   1.000
_cell.length_c   1.000
_cell.angle_alpha   90.00
_cell.angle_beta   90.00
_cell.angle_gamma   90.00
#
_symmetry.space_group_name_H-M   'P 1'
#
loop_
_entity.id
_entity.type
_entity.pdbx_description
1 polymer ?
#
loop_
_entity_poly.entity_id
_entity_poly.type
_entity_poly.pdbx_seq_one_letter_code
_entity_poly.pdbx_strand_id
1 'polypeptide(L)'
;MKLTIEPPDGEPFEFECEDTLVSAWVSQSILKNETYPIMPFIDDVSVVFDAGGNCGAAAVHFARHYPDAVIHTFEPGSHQRSFLTKNAAAHPKIDIHPIALHSYDGELPLFQGNSDSGMSSLVASEWATESHESVPVRSAGGWVKEAGLDHIDVMKLDVEGCEVDVLESLCDILPTVRVLYVEYDSRQARRDIDRLLADTHELYAGKVFLDQGEVVYLSKAVANADAPTEHLRTLFVPDE
;
A
#
# COMPACT_ATOMS: atom_id res chain seq x y z
N MET A 1 15.17 14.61 1.42
CA MET A 1 14.96 15.65 2.45
C MET A 1 14.49 15.09 3.77
N LYS A 2 14.53 15.89 4.86
CA LYS A 2 13.88 15.56 6.14
C LYS A 2 12.61 16.36 6.30
N LEU A 3 11.54 15.71 6.74
CA LEU A 3 10.24 16.29 7.02
C LEU A 3 9.96 16.17 8.53
N THR A 4 9.39 17.20 9.13
CA THR A 4 8.74 17.09 10.43
C THR A 4 7.27 16.82 10.18
N ILE A 5 6.80 15.65 10.58
CA ILE A 5 5.41 15.23 10.43
C ILE A 5 4.65 15.58 11.72
N GLU A 6 3.56 16.30 11.56
CA GLU A 6 2.58 16.56 12.62
C GLU A 6 1.33 15.70 12.32
N PRO A 7 1.25 14.48 12.84
CA PRO A 7 0.10 13.61 12.60
C PRO A 7 -1.14 14.15 13.33
N PRO A 8 -2.36 13.82 12.87
CA PRO A 8 -3.58 14.22 13.57
C PRO A 8 -3.64 13.71 15.01
N ASP A 9 -3.04 12.54 15.25
CA ASP A 9 -2.95 11.90 16.55
C ASP A 9 -1.50 11.57 16.89
N GLY A 10 -1.03 11.98 18.09
CA GLY A 10 0.30 11.67 18.62
C GLY A 10 1.32 12.81 18.45
N GLU A 11 2.57 12.50 18.85
CA GLU A 11 3.65 13.49 18.85
C GLU A 11 4.28 13.64 17.46
N PRO A 12 4.78 14.85 17.12
CA PRO A 12 5.55 15.11 15.91
C PRO A 12 6.79 14.20 15.81
N PHE A 13 7.18 13.82 14.60
CA PHE A 13 8.36 13.00 14.36
C PHE A 13 9.05 13.34 13.04
N GLU A 14 10.33 12.95 12.92
CA GLU A 14 11.12 13.13 11.72
C GLU A 14 10.90 11.98 10.74
N PHE A 15 10.82 12.32 9.45
CA PHE A 15 10.69 11.36 8.36
C PHE A 15 11.60 11.75 7.19
N GLU A 16 12.31 10.79 6.59
CA GLU A 16 13.19 11.03 5.46
C GLU A 16 12.55 10.51 4.15
N CYS A 17 12.56 11.35 3.12
CA CYS A 17 12.12 10.96 1.78
C CYS A 17 13.04 11.55 0.72
N GLU A 18 12.82 11.20 -0.53
CA GLU A 18 13.52 11.80 -1.66
C GLU A 18 13.32 13.32 -1.68
N ASP A 19 14.32 14.06 -2.17
CA ASP A 19 14.28 15.53 -2.20
C ASP A 19 13.48 16.06 -3.39
N THR A 20 12.20 15.68 -3.45
CA THR A 20 11.23 16.17 -4.43
C THR A 20 9.95 16.64 -3.73
N LEU A 21 9.22 17.57 -4.35
CA LEU A 21 7.94 18.05 -3.81
C LEU A 21 6.89 16.95 -3.80
N VAL A 22 6.90 16.07 -4.80
CA VAL A 22 5.95 14.95 -4.91
C VAL A 22 6.18 13.96 -3.77
N SER A 23 7.43 13.51 -3.56
CA SER A 23 7.76 12.58 -2.48
C SER A 23 7.42 13.15 -1.10
N ALA A 24 7.67 14.44 -0.89
CA ALA A 24 7.31 15.11 0.36
C ALA A 24 5.80 15.19 0.56
N TRP A 25 5.05 15.54 -0.48
CA TRP A 25 3.59 15.65 -0.42
C TRP A 25 2.92 14.28 -0.18
N VAL A 26 3.30 13.25 -0.94
CA VAL A 26 2.79 11.88 -0.79
C VAL A 26 3.08 11.35 0.62
N SER A 27 4.34 11.49 1.08
CA SER A 27 4.71 11.04 2.43
C SER A 27 3.89 11.75 3.51
N GLN A 28 3.68 13.06 3.40
CA GLN A 28 2.87 13.82 4.36
C GLN A 28 1.40 13.40 4.32
N SER A 29 0.80 13.21 3.14
CA SER A 29 -0.59 12.80 2.99
C SER A 29 -0.83 11.42 3.64
N ILE A 30 0.08 10.47 3.43
CA ILE A 30 -0.01 9.14 4.07
C ILE A 30 0.11 9.26 5.59
N LEU A 31 1.16 9.93 6.07
CA LEU A 31 1.46 10.02 7.50
C LEU A 31 0.48 10.90 8.29
N LYS A 32 -0.34 11.70 7.61
CA LYS A 32 -1.46 12.47 8.16
C LYS A 32 -2.81 11.76 8.05
N ASN A 33 -2.82 10.48 7.68
CA ASN A 33 -4.03 9.67 7.57
C ASN A 33 -5.00 10.09 6.43
N GLU A 34 -4.47 10.73 5.37
CA GLU A 34 -5.30 11.26 4.27
C GLU A 34 -5.39 10.31 3.07
N THR A 35 -4.32 9.55 2.77
CA THR A 35 -4.24 8.64 1.62
C THR A 35 -4.67 7.21 1.96
N TYR A 36 -4.14 6.64 3.04
CA TYR A 36 -4.54 5.31 3.54
C TYR A 36 -5.16 5.46 4.93
N PRO A 37 -6.39 6.00 5.02
CA PRO A 37 -7.00 6.33 6.32
C PRO A 37 -7.22 5.07 7.15
N ILE A 38 -6.85 5.14 8.42
CA ILE A 38 -7.12 4.07 9.37
C ILE A 38 -8.62 3.93 9.56
N MET A 39 -9.13 2.72 9.38
CA MET A 39 -10.55 2.42 9.55
C MET A 39 -10.87 2.26 11.03
N PRO A 40 -11.68 3.15 11.63
CA PRO A 40 -11.91 3.18 13.08
C PRO A 40 -12.71 1.98 13.62
N PHE A 41 -13.23 1.14 12.73
CA PHE A 41 -13.97 -0.09 13.04
C PHE A 41 -13.15 -1.37 12.79
N ILE A 42 -11.84 -1.23 12.54
CA ILE A 42 -10.92 -2.36 12.35
C ILE A 42 -10.00 -2.43 13.56
N ASP A 43 -10.28 -3.36 14.43
CA ASP A 43 -9.49 -3.66 15.62
C ASP A 43 -8.67 -4.95 15.44
N ASP A 44 -7.78 -5.25 16.39
CA ASP A 44 -7.02 -6.50 16.47
C ASP A 44 -6.25 -6.82 15.18
N VAL A 45 -5.57 -5.82 14.61
CA VAL A 45 -4.70 -5.99 13.44
C VAL A 45 -3.39 -6.63 13.88
N SER A 46 -3.06 -7.76 13.28
CA SER A 46 -1.85 -8.55 13.57
C SER A 46 -0.89 -8.65 12.39
N VAL A 47 -1.42 -8.59 11.16
CA VAL A 47 -0.64 -8.68 9.92
C VAL A 47 -1.04 -7.57 8.95
N VAL A 48 -0.05 -6.76 8.57
CA VAL A 48 -0.17 -5.76 7.51
C VAL A 48 0.73 -6.14 6.35
N PHE A 49 0.22 -6.04 5.13
CA PHE A 49 0.92 -6.33 3.90
C PHE A 49 1.02 -5.05 3.04
N ASP A 50 2.20 -4.45 2.97
CA ASP A 50 2.47 -3.20 2.28
C ASP A 50 3.26 -3.46 1.00
N ALA A 51 2.57 -3.65 -0.12
CA ALA A 51 3.17 -3.83 -1.44
C ALA A 51 3.44 -2.47 -2.09
N GLY A 52 4.71 -2.19 -2.39
CA GLY A 52 5.21 -0.89 -2.83
C GLY A 52 5.58 0.01 -1.65
N GLY A 53 6.58 -0.38 -0.86
CA GLY A 53 6.98 0.30 0.38
C GLY A 53 7.56 1.70 0.18
N ASN A 54 8.14 1.98 -1.00
CA ASN A 54 8.78 3.25 -1.33
C ASN A 54 9.71 3.73 -0.20
N CYS A 55 9.59 4.97 0.27
CA CYS A 55 10.37 5.50 1.40
C CYS A 55 9.84 5.06 2.78
N GLY A 56 8.80 4.23 2.86
CA GLY A 56 8.26 3.65 4.08
C GLY A 56 7.14 4.44 4.74
N ALA A 57 6.52 5.39 4.05
CA ALA A 57 5.47 6.21 4.65
C ALA A 57 4.27 5.35 5.09
N ALA A 58 3.80 4.42 4.26
CA ALA A 58 2.70 3.52 4.60
C ALA A 58 3.09 2.55 5.72
N ALA A 59 4.28 1.93 5.64
CA ALA A 59 4.76 1.03 6.69
C ALA A 59 4.84 1.72 8.06
N VAL A 60 5.41 2.93 8.13
CA VAL A 60 5.49 3.72 9.38
C VAL A 60 4.10 4.15 9.85
N HIS A 61 3.24 4.57 8.94
CA HIS A 61 1.85 4.93 9.23
C HIS A 61 1.12 3.78 9.92
N PHE A 62 1.13 2.59 9.32
CA PHE A 62 0.49 1.41 9.88
C PHE A 62 1.15 0.95 11.20
N ALA A 63 2.49 0.98 11.30
CA ALA A 63 3.19 0.61 12.54
C ALA A 63 2.86 1.52 13.73
N ARG A 64 2.57 2.79 13.48
CA ARG A 64 2.16 3.74 14.51
C ARG A 64 0.73 3.51 15.00
N HIS A 65 -0.17 3.09 14.10
CA HIS A 65 -1.58 2.85 14.43
C HIS A 65 -1.86 1.41 14.90
N TYR A 66 -1.08 0.45 14.41
CA TYR A 66 -1.18 -0.97 14.78
C TYR A 66 0.13 -1.47 15.42
N PRO A 67 0.45 -1.03 16.66
CA PRO A 67 1.78 -1.27 17.28
C PRO A 67 2.06 -2.76 17.53
N ASP A 68 1.03 -3.59 17.53
CA ASP A 68 1.14 -5.03 17.73
C ASP A 68 1.23 -5.82 16.42
N ALA A 69 0.93 -5.22 15.28
CA ALA A 69 0.99 -5.86 13.98
C ALA A 69 2.43 -6.04 13.48
N VAL A 70 2.67 -7.13 12.74
CA VAL A 70 3.84 -7.27 11.88
C VAL A 70 3.51 -6.65 10.53
N ILE A 71 4.36 -5.73 10.07
CA ILE A 71 4.20 -5.07 8.78
C ILE A 71 5.22 -5.65 7.81
N HIS A 72 4.76 -6.45 6.85
CA HIS A 72 5.59 -6.91 5.74
C HIS A 72 5.54 -5.88 4.63
N THR A 73 6.63 -5.15 4.42
CA THR A 73 6.73 -4.12 3.38
C THR A 73 7.70 -4.55 2.28
N PHE A 74 7.27 -4.41 1.04
CA PHE A 74 7.98 -4.87 -0.16
C PHE A 74 8.40 -3.67 -0.99
N GLU A 75 9.72 -3.49 -1.10
CA GLU A 75 10.32 -2.40 -1.89
C GLU A 75 11.55 -2.91 -2.65
N PRO A 76 11.45 -3.09 -3.98
CA PRO A 76 12.56 -3.59 -4.77
C PRO A 76 13.66 -2.55 -4.99
N GLY A 77 13.30 -1.26 -5.09
CA GLY A 77 14.23 -0.17 -5.42
C GLY A 77 15.25 0.08 -4.32
N SER A 78 16.53 -0.04 -4.64
CA SER A 78 17.61 0.14 -3.66
C SER A 78 17.66 1.56 -3.09
N HIS A 79 17.36 2.55 -3.91
CA HIS A 79 17.33 3.95 -3.52
C HIS A 79 16.21 4.25 -2.51
N GLN A 80 14.96 3.90 -2.82
CA GLN A 80 13.79 4.07 -1.97
C GLN A 80 13.94 3.29 -0.68
N ARG A 81 14.41 2.04 -0.77
CA ARG A 81 14.66 1.19 0.39
C ARG A 81 15.69 1.78 1.36
N SER A 82 16.61 2.62 0.89
CA SER A 82 17.55 3.33 1.77
C SER A 82 16.85 4.29 2.73
N PHE A 83 15.78 4.95 2.31
CA PHE A 83 14.93 5.79 3.15
C PHE A 83 14.04 4.93 4.05
N LEU A 84 13.37 3.92 3.48
CA LEU A 84 12.54 2.97 4.21
C LEU A 84 13.28 2.37 5.41
N THR A 85 14.52 1.90 5.22
CA THR A 85 15.33 1.33 6.29
C THR A 85 15.59 2.32 7.44
N LYS A 86 15.82 3.59 7.13
CA LYS A 86 16.02 4.62 8.15
C LYS A 86 14.74 4.94 8.90
N ASN A 87 13.64 5.10 8.15
CA ASN A 87 12.34 5.44 8.73
C ASN A 87 11.77 4.30 9.59
N ALA A 88 12.01 3.04 9.18
CA ALA A 88 11.59 1.86 9.92
C ALA A 88 12.42 1.58 11.19
N ALA A 89 13.58 2.22 11.36
CA ALA A 89 14.52 1.89 12.46
C ALA A 89 13.92 1.97 13.87
N ALA A 90 12.92 2.82 14.08
CA ALA A 90 12.20 2.95 15.33
C ALA A 90 11.01 1.97 15.49
N HIS A 91 10.72 1.17 14.47
CA HIS A 91 9.56 0.28 14.38
C HIS A 91 10.00 -1.18 14.14
N PRO A 92 10.37 -1.93 15.21
CA PRO A 92 11.00 -3.24 15.07
C PRO A 92 10.11 -4.34 14.48
N LYS A 93 8.82 -4.07 14.31
CA LYS A 93 7.86 -4.98 13.66
C LYS A 93 7.66 -4.70 12.16
N ILE A 94 8.37 -3.74 11.57
CA ILE A 94 8.43 -3.57 10.13
C ILE A 94 9.50 -4.51 9.58
N ASP A 95 9.06 -5.48 8.77
CA ASP A 95 9.89 -6.45 8.08
C ASP A 95 10.04 -6.04 6.60
N ILE A 96 11.26 -5.67 6.20
CA ILE A 96 11.54 -5.08 4.88
C ILE A 96 12.00 -6.18 3.92
N HIS A 97 11.27 -6.36 2.82
CA HIS A 97 11.56 -7.33 1.78
C HIS A 97 12.08 -6.63 0.52
N PRO A 98 13.36 -6.85 0.13
CA PRO A 98 14.00 -6.21 -1.03
C PRO A 98 13.61 -6.89 -2.35
N ILE A 99 12.31 -7.07 -2.57
CA ILE A 99 11.74 -7.77 -3.72
C ILE A 99 10.52 -7.02 -4.25
N ALA A 100 10.25 -7.18 -5.54
CA ALA A 100 8.97 -6.80 -6.12
C ALA A 100 7.99 -7.97 -6.04
N LEU A 101 6.70 -7.67 -5.99
CA LEU A 101 5.63 -8.67 -6.03
C LEU A 101 5.00 -8.74 -7.42
N HIS A 102 4.66 -9.97 -7.84
CA HIS A 102 4.01 -10.27 -9.12
C HIS A 102 3.24 -11.60 -9.01
N SER A 103 2.80 -12.16 -10.12
CA SER A 103 2.18 -13.50 -10.19
C SER A 103 3.21 -14.65 -10.35
N TYR A 104 4.49 -14.36 -10.54
CA TYR A 104 5.56 -15.34 -10.75
C TYR A 104 6.89 -14.93 -10.10
N ASP A 105 7.82 -15.89 -10.01
CA ASP A 105 9.19 -15.66 -9.53
C ASP A 105 10.14 -15.37 -10.70
N GLY A 106 11.05 -14.41 -10.53
CA GLY A 106 12.03 -14.07 -11.57
C GLY A 106 12.84 -12.83 -11.24
N GLU A 107 13.35 -12.19 -12.30
CA GLU A 107 14.00 -10.89 -12.24
C GLU A 107 13.42 -9.99 -13.33
N LEU A 108 13.16 -8.75 -13.01
CA LEU A 108 12.67 -7.75 -13.95
C LEU A 108 13.47 -6.46 -13.85
N PRO A 109 13.59 -5.72 -14.97
CA PRO A 109 14.12 -4.37 -14.91
C PRO A 109 13.19 -3.47 -14.11
N LEU A 110 13.76 -2.64 -13.22
CA LEU A 110 13.05 -1.58 -12.54
C LEU A 110 13.26 -0.28 -13.31
N PHE A 111 12.18 0.28 -13.81
CA PHE A 111 12.17 1.54 -14.54
C PHE A 111 11.97 2.68 -13.54
N GLN A 112 12.80 3.70 -13.61
CA GLN A 112 12.61 4.91 -12.80
C GLN A 112 11.95 5.99 -13.64
N GLY A 113 10.98 6.67 -13.04
CA GLY A 113 10.42 7.88 -13.60
C GLY A 113 11.44 9.01 -13.66
N ASN A 114 11.13 10.06 -14.41
CA ASN A 114 11.93 11.29 -14.43
C ASN A 114 12.09 11.84 -13.01
N SER A 115 13.19 12.58 -12.77
CA SER A 115 13.65 13.06 -11.47
C SER A 115 12.61 13.71 -10.54
N ASP A 116 11.43 14.03 -11.02
CA ASP A 116 10.37 14.68 -10.26
C ASP A 116 9.18 13.78 -9.94
N SER A 117 9.15 12.52 -10.42
CA SER A 117 7.99 11.65 -10.24
C SER A 117 8.03 10.79 -8.99
N GLY A 118 9.23 10.49 -8.45
CA GLY A 118 9.37 9.57 -7.31
C GLY A 118 8.83 8.15 -7.57
N MET A 119 8.45 7.86 -8.81
CA MET A 119 7.80 6.63 -9.24
C MET A 119 8.84 5.64 -9.77
N SER A 120 8.71 4.39 -9.37
CA SER A 120 9.48 3.27 -9.93
C SER A 120 8.53 2.14 -10.26
N SER A 121 8.59 1.61 -11.49
CA SER A 121 7.66 0.60 -11.99
C SER A 121 8.41 -0.57 -12.63
N LEU A 122 7.83 -1.76 -12.58
CA LEU A 122 8.28 -2.90 -13.38
C LEU A 122 7.79 -2.81 -14.84
N VAL A 123 6.85 -1.92 -15.12
CA VAL A 123 6.28 -1.70 -16.44
C VAL A 123 6.85 -0.42 -17.04
N ALA A 124 7.47 -0.54 -18.23
CA ALA A 124 7.91 0.65 -18.96
C ALA A 124 6.71 1.52 -19.35
N SER A 125 6.78 2.80 -19.05
CA SER A 125 5.74 3.79 -19.39
C SER A 125 6.35 5.01 -20.09
N GLU A 126 5.51 5.92 -20.58
CA GLU A 126 6.00 7.20 -21.13
C GLU A 126 6.77 8.04 -20.12
N TRP A 127 6.58 7.78 -18.83
CA TRP A 127 7.19 8.52 -17.71
C TRP A 127 8.38 7.80 -17.10
N ALA A 128 8.54 6.47 -17.35
CA ALA A 128 9.59 5.62 -16.82
C ALA A 128 10.16 4.74 -17.95
N THR A 129 11.14 5.25 -18.68
CA THR A 129 11.69 4.61 -19.89
C THR A 129 13.08 4.02 -19.67
N GLU A 130 13.82 4.47 -18.64
CA GLU A 130 15.17 4.02 -18.37
C GLU A 130 15.19 3.05 -17.18
N SER A 131 15.73 1.84 -17.43
CA SER A 131 15.97 0.86 -16.36
C SER A 131 17.35 1.11 -15.75
N HIS A 132 17.40 1.24 -14.42
CA HIS A 132 18.66 1.45 -13.69
C HIS A 132 19.13 0.24 -12.91
N GLU A 133 18.23 -0.67 -12.55
CA GLU A 133 18.59 -1.92 -11.87
C GLU A 133 17.67 -3.06 -12.29
N SER A 134 18.17 -4.31 -12.16
CA SER A 134 17.36 -5.52 -12.22
C SER A 134 17.02 -5.92 -10.79
N VAL A 135 15.76 -6.21 -10.52
CA VAL A 135 15.28 -6.52 -9.17
C VAL A 135 14.66 -7.91 -9.12
N PRO A 136 14.82 -8.62 -7.99
CA PRO A 136 14.15 -9.89 -7.79
C PRO A 136 12.65 -9.69 -7.67
N VAL A 137 11.93 -10.57 -8.34
CA VAL A 137 10.46 -10.61 -8.36
C VAL A 137 9.99 -11.93 -7.76
N ARG A 138 8.98 -11.88 -6.90
CA ARG A 138 8.38 -13.06 -6.29
C ARG A 138 6.87 -13.09 -6.54
N SER A 139 6.38 -14.31 -6.75
CA SER A 139 4.95 -14.56 -6.66
C SER A 139 4.44 -14.18 -5.27
N ALA A 140 3.47 -13.26 -5.20
CA ALA A 140 2.92 -12.81 -3.92
C ALA A 140 2.29 -13.96 -3.13
N GLY A 141 1.50 -14.83 -3.79
CA GLY A 141 0.93 -16.02 -3.16
C GLY A 141 1.98 -17.05 -2.75
N GLY A 142 3.05 -17.20 -3.56
CA GLY A 142 4.19 -18.05 -3.22
C GLY A 142 4.90 -17.55 -1.97
N TRP A 143 5.16 -16.27 -1.87
CA TRP A 143 5.78 -15.65 -0.72
C TRP A 143 4.92 -15.79 0.56
N VAL A 144 3.63 -15.50 0.48
CA VAL A 144 2.67 -15.67 1.60
C VAL A 144 2.69 -17.10 2.14
N LYS A 145 2.70 -18.09 1.24
CA LYS A 145 2.76 -19.50 1.61
C LYS A 145 4.09 -19.87 2.28
N GLU A 146 5.21 -19.40 1.78
CA GLU A 146 6.54 -19.62 2.35
C GLU A 146 6.70 -18.94 3.71
N ALA A 147 6.14 -17.74 3.88
CA ALA A 147 6.10 -17.02 5.15
C ALA A 147 5.16 -17.68 6.18
N GLY A 148 4.34 -18.63 5.76
CA GLY A 148 3.38 -19.32 6.64
C GLY A 148 2.25 -18.44 7.12
N LEU A 149 1.90 -17.38 6.36
CA LEU A 149 0.77 -16.53 6.68
C LEU A 149 -0.54 -17.21 6.33
N ASP A 150 -1.46 -17.26 7.26
CA ASP A 150 -2.81 -17.80 7.10
C ASP A 150 -3.89 -16.71 6.96
N HIS A 151 -3.52 -15.45 7.24
CA HIS A 151 -4.37 -14.28 7.06
C HIS A 151 -3.55 -13.01 6.83
N ILE A 152 -4.23 -11.98 6.31
CA ILE A 152 -3.76 -10.59 6.21
C ILE A 152 -4.93 -9.71 6.67
N ASP A 153 -4.72 -8.87 7.69
CA ASP A 153 -5.79 -7.98 8.17
C ASP A 153 -5.92 -6.73 7.30
N VAL A 154 -4.80 -6.08 7.02
CA VAL A 154 -4.74 -4.85 6.23
C VAL A 154 -3.74 -5.02 5.10
N MET A 155 -4.15 -4.68 3.89
CA MET A 155 -3.30 -4.72 2.71
C MET A 155 -3.28 -3.36 2.01
N LYS A 156 -2.09 -2.87 1.66
CA LYS A 156 -1.90 -1.77 0.71
C LYS A 156 -1.24 -2.34 -0.54
N LEU A 157 -1.80 -2.02 -1.69
CA LEU A 157 -1.34 -2.46 -2.99
C LEU A 157 -1.20 -1.24 -3.92
N ASP A 158 0.04 -0.88 -4.17
CA ASP A 158 0.44 0.24 -4.99
C ASP A 158 1.84 -0.12 -5.53
N VAL A 159 1.85 -0.83 -6.65
CA VAL A 159 3.02 -1.45 -7.28
C VAL A 159 3.22 -0.99 -8.72
N GLU A 160 2.60 0.14 -9.04
CA GLU A 160 2.82 0.88 -10.29
C GLU A 160 2.60 0.01 -11.54
N GLY A 161 1.41 -0.63 -11.61
CA GLY A 161 0.91 -1.34 -12.78
C GLY A 161 0.93 -2.87 -12.72
N CYS A 162 1.33 -3.47 -11.58
CA CYS A 162 1.28 -4.92 -11.36
C CYS A 162 0.19 -5.36 -10.36
N GLU A 163 -0.78 -4.50 -10.03
CA GLU A 163 -1.80 -4.73 -9.01
C GLU A 163 -2.66 -5.96 -9.33
N VAL A 164 -3.07 -6.10 -10.59
CA VAL A 164 -3.88 -7.23 -11.06
C VAL A 164 -3.12 -8.54 -10.89
N ASP A 165 -1.85 -8.59 -11.32
CA ASP A 165 -0.99 -9.78 -11.21
C ASP A 165 -0.77 -10.20 -9.75
N VAL A 166 -0.57 -9.23 -8.86
CA VAL A 166 -0.41 -9.49 -7.43
C VAL A 166 -1.70 -10.04 -6.84
N LEU A 167 -2.85 -9.43 -7.12
CA LEU A 167 -4.16 -9.90 -6.64
C LEU A 167 -4.51 -11.30 -7.16
N GLU A 168 -4.25 -11.59 -8.43
CA GLU A 168 -4.45 -12.93 -8.99
C GLU A 168 -3.62 -13.99 -8.25
N SER A 169 -2.38 -13.64 -7.91
CA SER A 169 -1.47 -14.52 -7.15
C SER A 169 -1.92 -14.77 -5.71
N LEU A 170 -2.67 -13.85 -5.13
CA LEU A 170 -3.14 -13.88 -3.74
C LEU A 170 -4.55 -14.46 -3.58
N CYS A 171 -5.18 -15.02 -4.62
CA CYS A 171 -6.58 -15.42 -4.62
C CYS A 171 -6.98 -16.29 -3.41
N ASP A 172 -6.11 -17.15 -2.91
CA ASP A 172 -6.40 -18.06 -1.78
C ASP A 172 -6.45 -17.31 -0.43
N ILE A 173 -5.71 -16.21 -0.27
CA ILE A 173 -5.65 -15.46 0.97
C ILE A 173 -6.52 -14.18 0.96
N LEU A 174 -6.89 -13.68 -0.22
CA LEU A 174 -7.74 -12.49 -0.35
C LEU A 174 -8.99 -12.50 0.55
N PRO A 175 -9.71 -13.64 0.72
CA PRO A 175 -10.88 -13.66 1.61
C PRO A 175 -10.58 -13.29 3.08
N THR A 176 -9.32 -13.35 3.51
CA THR A 176 -8.92 -12.99 4.87
C THR A 176 -8.61 -11.49 5.02
N VAL A 177 -8.32 -10.79 3.92
CA VAL A 177 -7.99 -9.37 3.92
C VAL A 177 -9.22 -8.56 4.32
N ARG A 178 -9.14 -7.90 5.48
CA ARG A 178 -10.27 -7.14 6.04
C ARG A 178 -10.42 -5.77 5.40
N VAL A 179 -9.29 -5.10 5.14
CA VAL A 179 -9.19 -3.81 4.46
C VAL A 179 -8.13 -3.90 3.39
N LEU A 180 -8.46 -3.49 2.18
CA LEU A 180 -7.56 -3.46 1.03
C LEU A 180 -7.55 -2.05 0.42
N TYR A 181 -6.42 -1.38 0.48
CA TYR A 181 -6.14 -0.14 -0.23
C TYR A 181 -5.47 -0.48 -1.56
N VAL A 182 -6.01 0.00 -2.67
CA VAL A 182 -5.46 -0.25 -4.01
C VAL A 182 -5.33 1.06 -4.77
N GLU A 183 -4.15 1.31 -5.32
CA GLU A 183 -3.96 2.28 -6.40
C GLU A 183 -4.17 1.60 -7.76
N TYR A 184 -4.66 2.32 -8.75
CA TYR A 184 -4.78 1.84 -10.13
C TYR A 184 -4.44 2.96 -11.12
N ASP A 185 -3.75 2.59 -12.21
CA ASP A 185 -3.23 3.51 -13.23
C ASP A 185 -3.96 3.43 -14.56
N SER A 186 -5.00 2.62 -14.67
CA SER A 186 -5.80 2.52 -15.87
C SER A 186 -7.23 2.08 -15.61
N ARG A 187 -8.13 2.47 -16.54
CA ARG A 187 -9.53 1.99 -16.53
C ARG A 187 -9.64 0.48 -16.61
N GLN A 188 -8.68 -0.16 -17.27
CA GLN A 188 -8.71 -1.62 -17.42
C GLN A 188 -8.30 -2.28 -16.12
N ALA A 189 -7.21 -1.82 -15.49
CA ALA A 189 -6.77 -2.30 -14.17
C ALA A 189 -7.92 -2.16 -13.15
N ARG A 190 -8.59 -1.00 -13.09
CA ARG A 190 -9.73 -0.81 -12.20
C ARG A 190 -10.84 -1.84 -12.39
N ARG A 191 -11.21 -2.15 -13.63
CA ARG A 191 -12.26 -3.14 -13.93
C ARG A 191 -11.84 -4.56 -13.58
N ASP A 192 -10.57 -4.89 -13.79
CA ASP A 192 -10.03 -6.20 -13.49
C ASP A 192 -9.91 -6.40 -11.96
N ILE A 193 -9.49 -5.38 -11.22
CA ILE A 193 -9.50 -5.34 -9.75
C ILE A 193 -10.92 -5.55 -9.22
N ASP A 194 -11.91 -4.77 -9.69
CA ASP A 194 -13.31 -4.93 -9.29
C ASP A 194 -13.82 -6.36 -9.54
N ARG A 195 -13.43 -6.97 -10.66
CA ARG A 195 -13.84 -8.34 -11.02
C ARG A 195 -13.20 -9.39 -10.10
N LEU A 196 -11.90 -9.25 -9.81
CA LEU A 196 -11.16 -10.16 -8.92
C LEU A 196 -11.70 -10.13 -7.50
N LEU A 197 -12.11 -8.95 -7.03
CA LEU A 197 -12.58 -8.74 -5.67
C LEU A 197 -14.09 -8.98 -5.50
N ALA A 198 -14.86 -9.11 -6.59
CA ALA A 198 -16.34 -9.14 -6.58
C ALA A 198 -16.95 -10.20 -5.64
N ASP A 199 -16.29 -11.35 -5.45
CA ASP A 199 -16.81 -12.43 -4.60
C ASP A 199 -16.44 -12.26 -3.12
N THR A 200 -15.40 -11.48 -2.81
CA THR A 200 -14.82 -11.39 -1.46
C THR A 200 -14.95 -10.02 -0.80
N HIS A 201 -14.99 -8.96 -1.59
CA HIS A 201 -14.93 -7.57 -1.08
C HIS A 201 -16.03 -6.69 -1.69
N GLU A 202 -16.26 -5.56 -1.04
CA GLU A 202 -17.10 -4.46 -1.50
C GLU A 202 -16.28 -3.16 -1.55
N LEU A 203 -16.46 -2.35 -2.59
CA LEU A 203 -15.89 -1.01 -2.67
C LEU A 203 -16.50 -0.14 -1.57
N TYR A 204 -15.65 0.43 -0.71
CA TYR A 204 -16.08 1.24 0.42
C TYR A 204 -15.94 2.73 0.16
N ALA A 205 -14.77 3.17 -0.26
CA ALA A 205 -14.45 4.58 -0.46
C ALA A 205 -13.31 4.74 -1.47
N GLY A 206 -13.02 5.97 -1.88
CA GLY A 206 -11.84 6.26 -2.68
C GLY A 206 -11.89 7.59 -3.40
N LYS A 207 -10.74 7.97 -3.93
CA LYS A 207 -10.55 9.08 -4.87
C LYS A 207 -10.47 8.47 -6.27
N VAL A 208 -11.53 8.57 -7.04
CA VAL A 208 -11.67 7.91 -8.34
C VAL A 208 -11.58 8.94 -9.46
N PHE A 209 -10.61 8.80 -10.32
CA PHE A 209 -10.46 9.56 -11.57
C PHE A 209 -10.63 8.64 -12.78
N LEU A 210 -10.56 9.22 -13.97
CA LEU A 210 -10.86 8.49 -15.21
C LEU A 210 -9.89 7.32 -15.45
N ASP A 211 -8.60 7.56 -15.30
CA ASP A 211 -7.53 6.62 -15.63
C ASP A 211 -6.67 6.20 -14.44
N GLN A 212 -6.85 6.83 -13.29
CA GLN A 212 -6.11 6.54 -12.06
C GLN A 212 -6.97 6.77 -10.83
N GLY A 213 -6.57 6.22 -9.70
CA GLY A 213 -7.23 6.48 -8.42
C GLY A 213 -6.76 5.58 -7.29
N GLU A 214 -7.13 5.98 -6.10
CA GLU A 214 -6.91 5.25 -4.85
C GLU A 214 -8.26 4.81 -4.30
N VAL A 215 -8.43 3.53 -4.07
CA VAL A 215 -9.70 2.95 -3.62
C VAL A 215 -9.50 2.04 -2.42
N VAL A 216 -10.52 1.96 -1.59
CA VAL A 216 -10.57 1.11 -0.41
C VAL A 216 -11.67 0.09 -0.59
N TYR A 217 -11.32 -1.18 -0.45
CA TYR A 217 -12.26 -2.28 -0.37
C TYR A 217 -12.29 -2.84 1.05
N LEU A 218 -13.46 -3.24 1.48
CA LEU A 218 -13.66 -3.99 2.71
C LEU A 218 -14.08 -5.41 2.37
N SER A 219 -13.57 -6.40 3.12
CA SER A 219 -14.14 -7.75 2.99
C SER A 219 -15.64 -7.72 3.21
N LYS A 220 -16.39 -8.59 2.55
CA LYS A 220 -17.86 -8.67 2.71
C LYS A 220 -18.26 -8.91 4.17
N ALA A 221 -17.43 -9.61 4.93
CA ALA A 221 -17.68 -9.82 6.36
C ALA A 221 -17.66 -8.50 7.14
N VAL A 222 -16.71 -7.61 6.83
CA VAL A 222 -16.61 -6.26 7.44
C VAL A 222 -17.69 -5.33 6.87
N ALA A 223 -17.84 -5.29 5.54
CA ALA A 223 -18.76 -4.36 4.86
C ALA A 223 -20.24 -4.56 5.26
N ASN A 224 -20.63 -5.79 5.59
CA ASN A 224 -22.00 -6.12 6.01
C ASN A 224 -22.27 -5.85 7.50
N ALA A 225 -21.28 -5.40 8.28
CA ALA A 225 -21.51 -4.94 9.65
C ALA A 225 -22.09 -3.51 9.66
N ASP A 226 -22.66 -3.08 10.79
CA ASP A 226 -23.24 -1.74 10.91
C ASP A 226 -22.19 -0.63 10.93
N ALA A 227 -21.04 -0.88 11.55
CA ALA A 227 -20.01 0.11 11.80
C ALA A 227 -19.45 0.81 10.54
N PRO A 228 -19.18 0.16 9.41
CA PRO A 228 -18.76 0.85 8.18
C PRO A 228 -19.83 1.82 7.66
N THR A 229 -21.11 1.43 7.72
CA THR A 229 -22.22 2.30 7.30
C THR A 229 -22.38 3.51 8.24
N GLU A 230 -22.22 3.31 9.54
CA GLU A 230 -22.24 4.39 10.53
C GLU A 230 -21.08 5.35 10.31
N HIS A 231 -19.87 4.84 10.08
CA HIS A 231 -18.70 5.67 9.77
C HIS A 231 -18.91 6.49 8.50
N LEU A 232 -19.45 5.92 7.41
CA LEU A 232 -19.77 6.72 6.20
C LEU A 232 -20.75 7.87 6.51
N ARG A 233 -21.71 7.68 7.39
CA ARG A 233 -22.62 8.75 7.77
C ARG A 233 -21.90 9.91 8.44
N THR A 234 -20.89 9.66 9.26
CA THR A 234 -20.11 10.74 9.89
C THR A 234 -19.30 11.56 8.89
N LEU A 235 -18.90 10.97 7.75
CA LEU A 235 -18.18 11.68 6.70
C LEU A 235 -19.06 12.63 5.87
N PHE A 236 -20.37 12.37 5.80
CA PHE A 236 -21.32 13.14 4.97
C PHE A 236 -22.27 14.03 5.76
N VAL A 237 -22.39 13.85 7.06
CA VAL A 237 -23.21 14.69 7.93
C VAL A 237 -22.26 15.54 8.77
N PRO A 238 -22.17 16.86 8.54
CA PRO A 238 -21.41 17.74 9.42
C PRO A 238 -21.97 17.63 10.84
N ASP A 239 -21.09 17.61 11.84
CA ASP A 239 -21.49 17.77 13.24
C ASP A 239 -22.25 19.09 13.39
N GLU A 240 -23.44 19.06 13.99
CA GLU A 240 -24.28 20.25 14.29
C GLU A 240 -23.60 21.19 15.29
#